data_87ba728ca3dd09e8eecaaaa917369ad7
#
_entry.id   87ba728ca3dd09e8eecaaaa917369ad7
#
_cell.length_a   1.000
_cell.length_b   1.000
_cell.length_c   1.000
_cell.angle_alpha   90.00
_cell.angle_beta   90.00
_cell.angle_gamma   90.00
#
_symmetry.space_group_name_H-M   'P 1'
#
loop_
_entity.id
_entity.type
_entity.pdbx_description
1 polymer ?
#
loop_
_entity_poly.entity_id
_entity_poly.type
_entity_poly.pdbx_seq_one_letter_code
_entity_poly.pdbx_strand_id
1 'polypeptide(L)'
;MSSEQGSRELVRALDWKGAFWVAAGVPPLVLFSIGGIAGTTGKLAFLVWIISMIMGFLQSFTYAEIAGMFGNKSGGASVYGATAWLRYSKFIAPLSVWCNWFAWSPVLSLGCAIAAGYILNALFPIPAADSQMVLDWVAANAANYTETTQSVVDYIAANAGTSAADAIKAVATADAVSALTPAIRVWEAFSIPVPGLGSLHFNSTFVIGVVLMLIIFAIQHRGIASTAAAQKWLAIIVLVPLLLVGLVPIFTGAINMANVTALVPPTAAYSGVDAAGWTIGGWTLFLGGLYIAAWSTYGFETAVCYTRELKNPKTDTFKAIFFSGLLCMVFFFIIPFSFQGVLGLEGMLAPGIVDGTGVGEALGNMVGGGKVITQIFVILMILALFLAIMTAMAGSSRTLYQGSKDGWLQRYLTHVNEHGAPTRAMWTDLAFNVFLLALASDLAGYFYVLAISNVGYIIFNFLNLNAGWIHRVDSGHIPRPWKAPTFLIGLNTVLAFVNALFLGAGAKVWGYNTALWAGLIMAALIIPVFYYRHYIQDGGRFPKGALEDLGLKEGEMGERKAGILPYLALILGAGVVLWANWFFVLPA
;
A
#
# COMPACT_ATOMS: atom_id res chain seq x y z
N MET A 1 -45.94 8.79 8.35
CA MET A 1 -45.14 9.02 9.57
C MET A 1 -43.85 8.19 9.48
N SER A 2 -42.84 8.68 8.77
CA SER A 2 -41.50 8.09 8.75
C SER A 2 -40.73 8.78 9.88
N SER A 3 -40.48 8.03 10.96
CA SER A 3 -39.61 8.46 12.05
C SER A 3 -38.25 8.87 11.47
N GLU A 4 -37.87 10.13 11.61
CA GLU A 4 -36.50 10.59 11.58
C GLU A 4 -35.74 9.87 12.71
N GLN A 5 -35.28 8.66 12.44
CA GLN A 5 -34.18 8.09 13.19
C GLN A 5 -32.98 9.00 12.88
N GLY A 6 -32.65 9.91 13.81
CA GLY A 6 -31.49 10.78 13.72
C GLY A 6 -30.29 9.95 13.28
N SER A 7 -29.73 10.25 12.11
CA SER A 7 -28.61 9.51 11.56
C SER A 7 -27.45 9.59 12.55
N ARG A 8 -27.09 8.45 13.16
CA ARG A 8 -25.92 8.36 14.04
C ARG A 8 -24.69 8.85 13.29
N GLU A 9 -23.83 9.56 13.96
CA GLU A 9 -22.62 10.14 13.39
C GLU A 9 -21.37 9.58 14.06
N LEU A 10 -20.21 9.77 13.42
CA LEU A 10 -18.91 9.42 14.02
C LEU A 10 -18.70 10.22 15.30
N VAL A 11 -18.21 9.55 16.35
CA VAL A 11 -18.10 10.13 17.70
C VAL A 11 -16.71 10.73 17.91
N ARG A 12 -16.64 11.93 18.50
CA ARG A 12 -15.38 12.56 18.92
C ARG A 12 -14.81 11.87 20.16
N ALA A 13 -13.94 10.88 19.93
CA ALA A 13 -13.39 10.03 21.00
C ALA A 13 -11.87 10.11 21.14
N LEU A 14 -11.15 10.57 20.08
CA LEU A 14 -9.70 10.56 20.02
C LEU A 14 -9.07 11.90 20.40
N ASP A 15 -7.88 11.86 20.99
CA ASP A 15 -6.88 12.93 20.94
C ASP A 15 -5.87 12.64 19.82
N TRP A 16 -4.87 13.51 19.63
CA TRP A 16 -3.83 13.31 18.62
C TRP A 16 -3.04 12.00 18.84
N LYS A 17 -2.87 11.55 20.09
CA LYS A 17 -2.19 10.28 20.40
C LYS A 17 -3.03 9.08 19.93
N GLY A 18 -4.35 9.16 20.12
CA GLY A 18 -5.27 8.14 19.61
C GLY A 18 -5.18 8.00 18.09
N ALA A 19 -5.22 9.11 17.36
CA ALA A 19 -5.06 9.11 15.90
C ALA A 19 -3.67 8.63 15.46
N PHE A 20 -2.61 9.03 16.17
CA PHE A 20 -1.25 8.53 15.99
C PHE A 20 -1.19 6.99 16.10
N TRP A 21 -1.81 6.41 17.14
CA TRP A 21 -1.82 4.96 17.31
C TRP A 21 -2.63 4.25 16.22
N VAL A 22 -3.73 4.84 15.75
CA VAL A 22 -4.49 4.27 14.62
C VAL A 22 -3.68 4.30 13.32
N ALA A 23 -2.80 5.28 13.12
CA ALA A 23 -1.90 5.36 11.98
C ALA A 23 -0.59 4.57 12.16
N ALA A 24 -0.33 3.99 13.32
CA ALA A 24 0.92 3.30 13.63
C ALA A 24 1.13 1.97 12.86
N GLY A 25 0.17 1.57 12.03
CA GLY A 25 0.32 0.44 11.11
C GLY A 25 1.05 0.78 9.80
N VAL A 26 1.43 2.04 9.60
CA VAL A 26 2.17 2.43 8.38
C VAL A 26 3.65 2.01 8.39
N PRO A 27 4.43 2.15 9.48
CA PRO A 27 5.82 1.69 9.50
C PRO A 27 6.04 0.26 9.02
N PRO A 28 5.22 -0.76 9.37
CA PRO A 28 5.38 -2.11 8.84
C PRO A 28 5.20 -2.26 7.34
N LEU A 29 4.63 -1.27 6.64
CA LEU A 29 4.48 -1.32 5.18
C LEU A 29 5.82 -1.40 4.43
N VAL A 30 6.93 -1.03 5.08
CA VAL A 30 8.28 -1.24 4.53
C VAL A 30 8.51 -2.70 4.15
N LEU A 31 7.94 -3.62 4.93
CA LEU A 31 8.14 -5.05 4.77
C LEU A 31 7.36 -5.64 3.58
N PHE A 32 6.34 -4.92 3.07
CA PHE A 32 5.53 -5.33 1.91
C PHE A 32 6.29 -5.21 0.58
N SER A 33 7.26 -4.32 0.48
CA SER A 33 7.90 -4.00 -0.80
C SER A 33 9.43 -3.91 -0.74
N ILE A 34 10.04 -4.25 0.41
CA ILE A 34 11.49 -4.10 0.61
C ILE A 34 12.29 -4.95 -0.41
N GLY A 35 11.89 -6.20 -0.62
CA GLY A 35 12.51 -7.09 -1.60
C GLY A 35 12.21 -6.69 -3.04
N GLY A 36 10.96 -6.31 -3.34
CA GLY A 36 10.57 -5.87 -4.69
C GLY A 36 11.31 -4.61 -5.13
N ILE A 37 11.52 -3.64 -4.24
CA ILE A 37 12.31 -2.44 -4.52
C ILE A 37 13.78 -2.81 -4.77
N ALA A 38 14.36 -3.71 -3.96
CA ALA A 38 15.72 -4.18 -4.17
C ALA A 38 15.87 -4.91 -5.51
N GLY A 39 14.91 -5.75 -5.87
CA GLY A 39 14.88 -6.45 -7.15
C GLY A 39 14.77 -5.52 -8.37
N THR A 40 14.15 -4.36 -8.19
CA THR A 40 13.98 -3.36 -9.25
C THR A 40 15.18 -2.43 -9.38
N THR A 41 15.75 -1.99 -8.25
CA THR A 41 16.74 -0.90 -8.21
C THR A 41 18.14 -1.36 -7.75
N GLY A 42 18.28 -2.64 -7.41
CA GLY A 42 19.56 -3.18 -6.95
C GLY A 42 20.06 -2.48 -5.68
N LYS A 43 21.34 -2.18 -5.63
CA LYS A 43 21.96 -1.51 -4.48
C LYS A 43 21.45 -0.09 -4.21
N LEU A 44 20.75 0.54 -5.14
CA LEU A 44 20.11 1.84 -4.95
C LEU A 44 18.82 1.78 -4.11
N ALA A 45 18.34 0.59 -3.72
CA ALA A 45 17.09 0.44 -2.98
C ALA A 45 17.03 1.30 -1.71
N PHE A 46 18.11 1.37 -0.94
CA PHE A 46 18.16 2.23 0.25
C PHE A 46 17.99 3.72 -0.09
N LEU A 47 18.60 4.21 -1.17
CA LEU A 47 18.43 5.58 -1.65
C LEU A 47 16.98 5.86 -2.08
N VAL A 48 16.32 4.90 -2.70
CA VAL A 48 14.88 4.98 -3.04
C VAL A 48 14.04 5.21 -1.78
N TRP A 49 14.30 4.45 -0.72
CA TRP A 49 13.60 4.61 0.56
C TRP A 49 13.80 5.99 1.17
N ILE A 50 15.04 6.51 1.19
CA ILE A 50 15.36 7.84 1.72
C ILE A 50 14.61 8.92 0.94
N ILE A 51 14.74 8.93 -0.39
CA ILE A 51 14.12 9.95 -1.25
C ILE A 51 12.61 9.92 -1.08
N SER A 52 12.01 8.74 -1.19
CA SER A 52 10.56 8.59 -1.10
C SER A 52 10.02 9.03 0.27
N MET A 53 10.69 8.65 1.37
CA MET A 53 10.24 9.04 2.71
C MET A 53 10.36 10.55 2.96
N ILE A 54 11.45 11.18 2.51
CA ILE A 54 11.59 12.64 2.59
C ILE A 54 10.48 13.33 1.80
N MET A 55 10.20 12.88 0.58
CA MET A 55 9.10 13.43 -0.24
C MET A 55 7.75 13.29 0.48
N GLY A 56 7.44 12.10 1.02
CA GLY A 56 6.21 11.86 1.77
C GLY A 56 6.08 12.79 2.99
N PHE A 57 7.16 12.94 3.75
CA PHE A 57 7.16 13.81 4.92
C PHE A 57 6.93 15.30 4.55
N LEU A 58 7.56 15.79 3.48
CA LEU A 58 7.33 17.16 3.00
C LEU A 58 5.87 17.37 2.54
N GLN A 59 5.28 16.39 1.86
CA GLN A 59 3.89 16.46 1.39
C GLN A 59 2.89 16.52 2.55
N SER A 60 3.20 15.91 3.68
CA SER A 60 2.32 15.88 4.85
C SER A 60 1.98 17.26 5.40
N PHE A 61 2.82 18.27 5.19
CA PHE A 61 2.55 19.64 5.59
C PHE A 61 1.38 20.26 4.82
N THR A 62 1.22 19.94 3.55
CA THR A 62 0.02 20.32 2.78
C THR A 62 -1.22 19.62 3.33
N TYR A 63 -1.13 18.33 3.60
CA TYR A 63 -2.26 17.55 4.14
C TYR A 63 -2.68 18.01 5.53
N ALA A 64 -1.72 18.35 6.39
CA ALA A 64 -2.01 18.91 7.72
C ALA A 64 -2.79 20.22 7.65
N GLU A 65 -2.41 21.11 6.73
CA GLU A 65 -3.10 22.39 6.54
C GLU A 65 -4.53 22.20 6.05
N ILE A 66 -4.71 21.45 4.95
CA ILE A 66 -6.05 21.26 4.37
C ILE A 66 -6.98 20.49 5.30
N ALA A 67 -6.46 19.48 6.03
CA ALA A 67 -7.27 18.74 7.01
C ALA A 67 -7.70 19.63 8.19
N GLY A 68 -6.82 20.52 8.67
CA GLY A 68 -7.12 21.46 9.74
C GLY A 68 -8.23 22.45 9.40
N MET A 69 -8.44 22.75 8.11
CA MET A 69 -9.54 23.61 7.64
C MET A 69 -10.92 23.00 7.89
N PHE A 70 -11.04 21.68 7.86
CA PHE A 70 -12.32 20.97 7.84
C PHE A 70 -12.47 20.00 9.04
N GLY A 71 -12.40 20.53 10.25
CA GLY A 71 -12.48 19.74 11.49
C GLY A 71 -13.76 18.92 11.70
N ASN A 72 -14.76 19.08 10.84
CA ASN A 72 -16.02 18.34 10.85
C ASN A 72 -16.07 17.20 9.82
N LYS A 73 -14.99 17.00 9.06
CA LYS A 73 -14.87 15.93 8.06
C LYS A 73 -13.89 14.86 8.53
N SER A 74 -14.04 13.67 7.98
CA SER A 74 -13.13 12.52 8.10
C SER A 74 -12.73 12.02 6.71
N GLY A 75 -11.97 10.95 6.60
CA GLY A 75 -11.70 10.26 5.35
C GLY A 75 -10.41 10.65 4.63
N GLY A 76 -9.53 11.42 5.27
CA GLY A 76 -8.18 11.66 4.79
C GLY A 76 -8.00 12.86 3.86
N ALA A 77 -6.77 13.05 3.43
CA ALA A 77 -6.34 14.18 2.59
C ALA A 77 -7.21 14.35 1.34
N SER A 78 -7.61 13.24 0.73
CA SER A 78 -8.42 13.21 -0.50
C SER A 78 -9.78 13.90 -0.35
N VAL A 79 -10.40 13.80 0.83
CA VAL A 79 -11.68 14.43 1.12
C VAL A 79 -11.51 15.93 1.29
N TYR A 80 -10.51 16.36 2.04
CA TYR A 80 -10.26 17.78 2.32
C TYR A 80 -9.82 18.54 1.07
N GLY A 81 -8.89 17.94 0.30
CA GLY A 81 -8.44 18.52 -0.96
C GLY A 81 -9.50 18.48 -2.05
N ALA A 82 -10.36 17.46 -2.08
CA ALA A 82 -11.45 17.37 -3.05
C ALA A 82 -12.33 18.62 -3.07
N THR A 83 -12.56 19.23 -1.90
CA THR A 83 -13.39 20.45 -1.79
C THR A 83 -12.84 21.63 -2.58
N ALA A 84 -11.51 21.73 -2.79
CA ALA A 84 -10.91 22.78 -3.61
C ALA A 84 -11.36 22.70 -5.07
N TRP A 85 -11.55 21.48 -5.57
CA TRP A 85 -11.87 21.22 -6.96
C TRP A 85 -13.33 21.41 -7.32
N LEU A 86 -14.25 21.43 -6.34
CA LEU A 86 -15.70 21.55 -6.57
C LEU A 86 -16.04 22.79 -7.40
N ARG A 87 -15.30 23.90 -7.23
CA ARG A 87 -15.50 25.12 -8.00
C ARG A 87 -15.12 24.98 -9.47
N TYR A 88 -14.25 24.03 -9.79
CA TYR A 88 -13.68 23.83 -11.13
C TYR A 88 -14.35 22.66 -11.87
N SER A 89 -14.63 21.59 -11.17
CA SER A 89 -15.27 20.41 -11.75
C SER A 89 -16.01 19.61 -10.68
N LYS A 90 -17.26 19.29 -10.96
CA LYS A 90 -18.06 18.38 -10.12
C LYS A 90 -17.47 16.98 -10.03
N PHE A 91 -16.63 16.60 -11.01
CA PHE A 91 -16.13 15.24 -11.19
C PHE A 91 -14.81 14.98 -10.48
N ILE A 92 -13.94 15.99 -10.33
CA ILE A 92 -12.60 15.83 -9.74
C ILE A 92 -12.66 15.48 -8.25
N ALA A 93 -13.62 16.04 -7.51
CA ALA A 93 -13.80 15.74 -6.10
C ALA A 93 -14.12 14.24 -5.85
N PRO A 94 -15.14 13.65 -6.48
CA PRO A 94 -15.40 12.22 -6.36
C PRO A 94 -14.24 11.34 -6.86
N LEU A 95 -13.52 11.74 -7.91
CA LEU A 95 -12.33 11.04 -8.40
C LEU A 95 -11.23 10.97 -7.33
N SER A 96 -10.93 12.08 -6.65
CA SER A 96 -9.94 12.14 -5.58
C SER A 96 -10.25 11.14 -4.46
N VAL A 97 -11.49 11.13 -3.98
CA VAL A 97 -11.93 10.26 -2.89
C VAL A 97 -11.95 8.79 -3.30
N TRP A 98 -12.41 8.50 -4.51
CA TRP A 98 -12.44 7.15 -5.07
C TRP A 98 -11.02 6.58 -5.22
N CYS A 99 -10.10 7.37 -5.78
CA CYS A 99 -8.70 6.98 -5.93
C CYS A 99 -8.01 6.75 -4.58
N ASN A 100 -8.29 7.57 -3.55
CA ASN A 100 -7.76 7.35 -2.22
C ASN A 100 -8.30 6.04 -1.58
N TRP A 101 -9.60 5.77 -1.75
CA TRP A 101 -10.16 4.53 -1.24
C TRP A 101 -9.48 3.30 -1.83
N PHE A 102 -9.42 3.19 -3.15
CA PHE A 102 -8.81 2.00 -3.75
C PHE A 102 -7.27 1.99 -3.67
N ALA A 103 -6.63 3.10 -3.29
CA ALA A 103 -5.21 3.14 -2.97
C ALA A 103 -4.88 2.45 -1.62
N TRP A 104 -5.73 2.63 -0.61
CA TRP A 104 -5.51 2.08 0.72
C TRP A 104 -6.22 0.76 0.95
N SER A 105 -7.38 0.58 0.39
CA SER A 105 -8.21 -0.60 0.55
C SER A 105 -7.42 -1.91 0.30
N PRO A 106 -6.60 -2.06 -0.76
CA PRO A 106 -5.87 -3.30 -1.04
C PRO A 106 -4.86 -3.74 0.02
N VAL A 107 -4.47 -2.87 0.97
CA VAL A 107 -3.64 -3.29 2.12
C VAL A 107 -4.31 -4.43 2.90
N LEU A 108 -5.65 -4.47 2.94
CA LEU A 108 -6.39 -5.53 3.61
C LEU A 108 -6.12 -6.89 2.95
N SER A 109 -6.31 -6.97 1.65
CA SER A 109 -6.11 -8.22 0.89
C SER A 109 -4.64 -8.64 0.85
N LEU A 110 -3.74 -7.70 0.53
CA LEU A 110 -2.31 -7.94 0.44
C LEU A 110 -1.71 -8.37 1.78
N GLY A 111 -2.07 -7.67 2.86
CA GLY A 111 -1.61 -8.00 4.21
C GLY A 111 -2.15 -9.35 4.70
N CYS A 112 -3.42 -9.67 4.41
CA CYS A 112 -3.99 -10.97 4.75
C CYS A 112 -3.37 -12.11 3.92
N ALA A 113 -3.01 -11.90 2.66
CA ALA A 113 -2.32 -12.89 1.84
C ALA A 113 -0.93 -13.22 2.40
N ILE A 114 -0.13 -12.20 2.74
CA ILE A 114 1.20 -12.39 3.36
C ILE A 114 1.05 -13.06 4.74
N ALA A 115 0.12 -12.61 5.58
CA ALA A 115 -0.10 -13.19 6.91
C ALA A 115 -0.51 -14.67 6.82
N ALA A 116 -1.36 -15.03 5.85
CA ALA A 116 -1.71 -16.42 5.57
C ALA A 116 -0.49 -17.22 5.12
N GLY A 117 0.39 -16.64 4.30
CA GLY A 117 1.67 -17.24 3.92
C GLY A 117 2.56 -17.56 5.13
N TYR A 118 2.71 -16.61 6.07
CA TYR A 118 3.44 -16.86 7.33
C TYR A 118 2.82 -17.97 8.17
N ILE A 119 1.49 -17.98 8.31
CA ILE A 119 0.78 -19.04 9.04
C ILE A 119 1.00 -20.40 8.39
N LEU A 120 0.88 -20.48 7.08
CA LEU A 120 1.14 -21.71 6.33
C LEU A 120 2.60 -22.15 6.47
N ASN A 121 3.57 -21.24 6.37
CA ASN A 121 4.98 -21.56 6.54
C ASN A 121 5.31 -22.05 7.96
N ALA A 122 4.69 -21.43 8.98
CA ALA A 122 4.94 -21.80 10.37
C ALA A 122 4.32 -23.15 10.78
N LEU A 123 3.09 -23.43 10.29
CA LEU A 123 2.34 -24.63 10.70
C LEU A 123 2.50 -25.81 9.72
N PHE A 124 2.75 -25.53 8.45
CA PHE A 124 2.82 -26.51 7.36
C PHE A 124 4.02 -26.18 6.45
N PRO A 125 5.27 -26.24 6.96
CA PRO A 125 6.45 -25.88 6.19
C PRO A 125 6.62 -26.77 4.96
N ILE A 126 7.06 -26.18 3.86
CA ILE A 126 7.54 -26.95 2.69
C ILE A 126 8.91 -27.52 3.07
N PRO A 127 9.16 -28.81 2.85
CA PRO A 127 10.45 -29.41 3.17
C PRO A 127 11.58 -28.73 2.38
N ALA A 128 12.69 -28.40 3.05
CA ALA A 128 13.87 -27.89 2.36
C ALA A 128 14.47 -29.00 1.46
N ALA A 129 14.97 -28.59 0.30
CA ALA A 129 15.53 -29.52 -0.70
C ALA A 129 16.72 -30.34 -0.17
N ASP A 130 17.46 -29.81 0.79
CA ASP A 130 18.60 -30.45 1.46
C ASP A 130 18.23 -31.11 2.78
N SER A 131 16.95 -31.14 3.15
CA SER A 131 16.48 -31.80 4.36
C SER A 131 16.63 -33.31 4.27
N GLN A 132 16.95 -33.97 5.41
CA GLN A 132 17.13 -35.41 5.46
C GLN A 132 15.91 -36.17 4.89
N MET A 133 14.71 -35.68 5.14
CA MET A 133 13.46 -36.26 4.64
C MET A 133 13.39 -36.27 3.10
N VAL A 134 13.83 -35.20 2.46
CA VAL A 134 13.88 -35.09 0.98
C VAL A 134 14.99 -36.00 0.44
N LEU A 135 16.17 -36.00 1.07
CA LEU A 135 17.28 -36.89 0.68
C LEU A 135 16.90 -38.36 0.77
N ASP A 136 16.24 -38.79 1.84
CA ASP A 136 15.77 -40.16 2.04
C ASP A 136 14.73 -40.54 0.98
N TRP A 137 13.81 -39.62 0.65
CA TRP A 137 12.82 -39.85 -0.40
C TRP A 137 13.48 -40.02 -1.78
N VAL A 138 14.45 -39.15 -2.11
CA VAL A 138 15.20 -39.22 -3.37
C VAL A 138 15.96 -40.54 -3.45
N ALA A 139 16.63 -40.95 -2.38
CA ALA A 139 17.34 -42.20 -2.33
C ALA A 139 16.41 -43.41 -2.56
N ALA A 140 15.24 -43.40 -1.90
CA ALA A 140 14.24 -44.49 -2.04
C ALA A 140 13.61 -44.57 -3.44
N ASN A 141 13.58 -43.45 -4.18
CA ASN A 141 12.97 -43.36 -5.50
C ASN A 141 13.98 -43.21 -6.65
N ALA A 142 15.28 -43.33 -6.38
CA ALA A 142 16.34 -43.10 -7.36
C ALA A 142 16.19 -43.92 -8.65
N ALA A 143 15.70 -45.12 -8.57
CA ALA A 143 15.47 -46.01 -9.72
C ALA A 143 14.42 -45.48 -10.72
N ASN A 144 13.57 -44.53 -10.32
CA ASN A 144 12.53 -43.95 -11.18
C ASN A 144 13.09 -42.84 -12.11
N TYR A 145 14.31 -42.38 -11.88
CA TYR A 145 14.91 -41.28 -12.61
C TYR A 145 16.11 -41.73 -13.43
N THR A 146 15.95 -41.69 -14.73
CA THR A 146 16.99 -42.00 -15.72
C THR A 146 17.12 -40.86 -16.72
N GLU A 147 18.18 -40.88 -17.51
CA GLU A 147 18.38 -39.89 -18.60
C GLU A 147 17.25 -39.87 -19.63
N THR A 148 16.47 -40.94 -19.72
CA THR A 148 15.33 -41.09 -20.63
C THR A 148 13.99 -40.74 -19.96
N THR A 149 13.97 -40.43 -18.67
CA THR A 149 12.76 -40.00 -17.97
C THR A 149 12.30 -38.66 -18.54
N GLN A 150 11.04 -38.52 -18.98
CA GLN A 150 10.57 -37.36 -19.71
C GLN A 150 10.82 -36.04 -18.96
N SER A 151 10.56 -35.99 -17.66
CA SER A 151 10.82 -34.78 -16.86
C SER A 151 12.31 -34.40 -16.79
N VAL A 152 13.21 -35.38 -16.83
CA VAL A 152 14.67 -35.14 -16.89
C VAL A 152 15.07 -34.62 -18.28
N VAL A 153 14.52 -35.20 -19.34
CA VAL A 153 14.74 -34.74 -20.72
C VAL A 153 14.27 -33.29 -20.88
N ASP A 154 13.07 -32.99 -20.38
CA ASP A 154 12.49 -31.63 -20.45
C ASP A 154 13.33 -30.62 -19.64
N TYR A 155 13.83 -31.03 -18.45
CA TYR A 155 14.71 -30.21 -17.63
C TYR A 155 16.03 -29.88 -18.35
N ILE A 156 16.66 -30.88 -18.98
CA ILE A 156 17.90 -30.70 -19.76
C ILE A 156 17.65 -29.76 -20.95
N ALA A 157 16.53 -29.96 -21.65
CA ALA A 157 16.15 -29.10 -22.79
C ALA A 157 15.94 -27.63 -22.36
N ALA A 158 15.35 -27.40 -21.20
CA ALA A 158 15.12 -26.07 -20.65
C ALA A 158 16.38 -25.42 -20.05
N ASN A 159 17.37 -26.23 -19.63
CA ASN A 159 18.59 -25.78 -18.95
C ASN A 159 19.83 -26.24 -19.70
N ALA A 160 20.10 -25.63 -20.85
CA ALA A 160 21.20 -26.01 -21.73
C ALA A 160 22.56 -26.02 -20.99
N GLY A 161 23.32 -27.10 -21.14
CA GLY A 161 24.61 -27.29 -20.48
C GLY A 161 24.55 -28.04 -19.13
N THR A 162 23.37 -28.40 -18.65
CA THR A 162 23.23 -29.21 -17.43
C THR A 162 23.60 -30.68 -17.72
N SER A 163 24.41 -31.31 -16.85
CA SER A 163 24.70 -32.73 -16.97
C SER A 163 23.47 -33.58 -16.67
N ALA A 164 23.38 -34.78 -17.26
CA ALA A 164 22.28 -35.70 -17.00
C ALA A 164 22.16 -36.06 -15.51
N ALA A 165 23.30 -36.20 -14.81
CA ALA A 165 23.33 -36.49 -13.39
C ALA A 165 22.76 -35.34 -12.54
N ASP A 166 23.10 -34.10 -12.88
CA ASP A 166 22.57 -32.92 -12.18
C ASP A 166 21.09 -32.71 -12.48
N ALA A 167 20.66 -32.98 -13.70
CA ALA A 167 19.24 -32.94 -14.09
C ALA A 167 18.41 -33.99 -13.35
N ILE A 168 18.89 -35.22 -13.26
CA ILE A 168 18.27 -36.30 -12.49
C ILE A 168 18.12 -35.89 -11.03
N LYS A 169 19.19 -35.37 -10.42
CA LYS A 169 19.17 -34.91 -9.05
C LYS A 169 18.19 -33.77 -8.84
N ALA A 170 18.17 -32.78 -9.71
CA ALA A 170 17.28 -31.63 -9.63
C ALA A 170 15.80 -32.05 -9.73
N VAL A 171 15.45 -32.87 -10.72
CA VAL A 171 14.08 -33.36 -10.93
C VAL A 171 13.62 -34.24 -9.77
N ALA A 172 14.45 -35.21 -9.34
CA ALA A 172 14.12 -36.09 -8.22
C ALA A 172 13.93 -35.29 -6.91
N THR A 173 14.74 -34.25 -6.68
CA THR A 173 14.60 -33.36 -5.52
C THR A 173 13.30 -32.56 -5.58
N ALA A 174 12.96 -32.01 -6.76
CA ALA A 174 11.72 -31.26 -6.95
C ALA A 174 10.49 -32.14 -6.73
N ASP A 175 10.50 -33.36 -7.25
CA ASP A 175 9.41 -34.34 -7.05
C ASP A 175 9.30 -34.76 -5.58
N ALA A 176 10.42 -34.96 -4.89
CA ALA A 176 10.45 -35.24 -3.46
C ALA A 176 9.82 -34.11 -2.62
N VAL A 177 10.22 -32.89 -2.89
CA VAL A 177 9.66 -31.70 -2.22
C VAL A 177 8.16 -31.62 -2.50
N SER A 178 7.73 -31.85 -3.73
CA SER A 178 6.31 -31.85 -4.11
C SER A 178 5.53 -32.94 -3.38
N ALA A 179 6.04 -34.16 -3.37
CA ALA A 179 5.38 -35.33 -2.72
C ALA A 179 5.29 -35.20 -1.19
N LEU A 180 6.27 -34.54 -0.57
CA LEU A 180 6.35 -34.31 0.88
C LEU A 180 5.69 -33.01 1.33
N THR A 181 5.29 -32.16 0.39
CA THR A 181 4.60 -30.91 0.70
C THR A 181 3.22 -31.20 1.28
N PRO A 182 2.86 -30.62 2.44
CA PRO A 182 1.55 -30.84 3.04
C PRO A 182 0.40 -30.49 2.09
N ALA A 183 -0.62 -31.33 1.99
CA ALA A 183 -1.73 -31.15 1.06
C ALA A 183 -2.43 -29.78 1.18
N ILE A 184 -2.48 -29.20 2.37
CA ILE A 184 -3.05 -27.87 2.60
C ILE A 184 -2.28 -26.78 1.84
N ARG A 185 -1.00 -26.97 1.54
CA ARG A 185 -0.18 -25.96 0.83
C ARG A 185 -0.50 -25.90 -0.66
N VAL A 186 -0.92 -27.01 -1.22
CA VAL A 186 -1.25 -27.17 -2.64
C VAL A 186 -2.75 -27.22 -2.88
N TRP A 187 -3.54 -27.15 -1.80
CA TRP A 187 -4.99 -27.24 -1.91
C TRP A 187 -5.56 -25.99 -2.58
N GLU A 188 -6.34 -26.21 -3.61
CA GLU A 188 -7.15 -25.21 -4.29
C GLU A 188 -8.50 -25.81 -4.63
N ALA A 189 -9.59 -25.15 -4.26
CA ALA A 189 -10.94 -25.62 -4.56
C ALA A 189 -11.24 -25.45 -6.06
N PHE A 190 -10.92 -24.28 -6.60
CA PHE A 190 -11.04 -23.93 -8.01
C PHE A 190 -10.36 -22.58 -8.27
N SER A 191 -10.09 -22.30 -9.55
CA SER A 191 -9.67 -20.96 -10.02
C SER A 191 -10.57 -20.48 -11.15
N ILE A 192 -10.70 -19.15 -11.27
CA ILE A 192 -11.50 -18.50 -12.31
C ILE A 192 -10.62 -17.51 -13.05
N PRO A 193 -10.33 -17.73 -14.34
CA PRO A 193 -9.56 -16.77 -15.12
C PRO A 193 -10.38 -15.48 -15.36
N VAL A 194 -9.74 -14.32 -15.13
CA VAL A 194 -10.31 -13.01 -15.37
C VAL A 194 -9.50 -12.30 -16.44
N PRO A 195 -10.04 -12.09 -17.65
CA PRO A 195 -9.30 -11.49 -18.74
C PRO A 195 -8.67 -10.15 -18.36
N GLY A 196 -7.37 -10.01 -18.54
CA GLY A 196 -6.61 -8.80 -18.26
C GLY A 196 -6.26 -8.55 -16.80
N LEU A 197 -6.72 -9.40 -15.86
CA LEU A 197 -6.40 -9.27 -14.43
C LEU A 197 -5.67 -10.49 -13.85
N GLY A 198 -5.65 -11.64 -14.54
CA GLY A 198 -5.09 -12.89 -14.02
C GLY A 198 -6.17 -13.90 -13.66
N SER A 199 -5.99 -14.64 -12.59
CA SER A 199 -6.97 -15.63 -12.11
C SER A 199 -7.35 -15.38 -10.66
N LEU A 200 -8.59 -15.62 -10.31
CA LEU A 200 -9.06 -15.66 -8.93
C LEU A 200 -8.81 -17.07 -8.40
N HIS A 201 -8.03 -17.18 -7.34
CA HIS A 201 -7.67 -18.44 -6.72
C HIS A 201 -8.40 -18.62 -5.38
N PHE A 202 -9.09 -19.73 -5.23
CA PHE A 202 -9.82 -20.10 -4.00
C PHE A 202 -9.05 -21.23 -3.28
N ASN A 203 -7.86 -20.87 -2.82
CA ASN A 203 -6.89 -21.75 -2.19
C ASN A 203 -6.81 -21.55 -0.65
N SER A 204 -5.90 -22.24 0.01
CA SER A 204 -5.71 -22.13 1.47
C SER A 204 -5.35 -20.72 1.92
N THR A 205 -4.53 -19.98 1.15
CA THR A 205 -4.18 -18.58 1.42
C THR A 205 -5.43 -17.70 1.42
N PHE A 206 -6.32 -17.90 0.45
CA PHE A 206 -7.61 -17.20 0.39
C PHE A 206 -8.47 -17.48 1.62
N VAL A 207 -8.65 -18.75 2.01
CA VAL A 207 -9.51 -19.10 3.15
C VAL A 207 -8.96 -18.52 4.45
N ILE A 208 -7.67 -18.70 4.72
CA ILE A 208 -7.02 -18.14 5.92
C ILE A 208 -7.13 -16.62 5.91
N GLY A 209 -6.84 -15.99 4.77
CA GLY A 209 -6.89 -14.54 4.63
C GLY A 209 -8.28 -13.95 4.87
N VAL A 210 -9.35 -14.59 4.40
CA VAL A 210 -10.74 -14.19 4.70
C VAL A 210 -11.02 -14.26 6.19
N VAL A 211 -10.60 -15.32 6.88
CA VAL A 211 -10.78 -15.46 8.33
C VAL A 211 -10.07 -14.33 9.07
N LEU A 212 -8.82 -14.04 8.70
CA LEU A 212 -8.04 -12.93 9.30
C LEU A 212 -8.72 -11.59 9.08
N MET A 213 -9.23 -11.34 7.88
CA MET A 213 -9.94 -10.11 7.52
C MET A 213 -11.22 -9.93 8.34
N LEU A 214 -11.97 -11.00 8.58
CA LEU A 214 -13.18 -10.99 9.42
C LEU A 214 -12.85 -10.74 10.91
N ILE A 215 -11.74 -11.26 11.42
CA ILE A 215 -11.28 -10.97 12.80
C ILE A 215 -11.01 -9.48 12.96
N ILE A 216 -10.27 -8.88 12.02
CA ILE A 216 -9.96 -7.44 12.03
C ILE A 216 -11.22 -6.60 11.90
N PHE A 217 -12.14 -6.99 11.02
CA PHE A 217 -13.45 -6.36 10.88
C PHE A 217 -14.21 -6.35 12.21
N ALA A 218 -14.27 -7.46 12.91
CA ALA A 218 -14.97 -7.58 14.20
C ALA A 218 -14.39 -6.66 15.28
N ILE A 219 -13.05 -6.49 15.30
CA ILE A 219 -12.39 -5.54 16.22
C ILE A 219 -12.84 -4.11 15.92
N GLN A 220 -12.80 -3.71 14.66
CA GLN A 220 -13.10 -2.34 14.25
C GLN A 220 -14.60 -2.00 14.28
N HIS A 221 -15.46 -3.00 14.19
CA HIS A 221 -16.90 -2.83 14.32
C HIS A 221 -17.31 -2.23 15.68
N ARG A 222 -16.44 -2.36 16.69
CA ARG A 222 -16.63 -1.79 18.05
C ARG A 222 -16.27 -0.30 18.15
N GLY A 223 -15.95 0.36 17.03
CA GLY A 223 -15.68 1.80 16.95
C GLY A 223 -14.22 2.19 17.11
N ILE A 224 -13.94 3.49 16.90
CA ILE A 224 -12.57 4.01 16.77
C ILE A 224 -11.79 4.02 18.08
N ALA A 225 -12.44 4.25 19.22
CA ALA A 225 -11.76 4.26 20.53
C ALA A 225 -11.22 2.87 20.88
N SER A 226 -12.02 1.82 20.64
CA SER A 226 -11.60 0.42 20.79
C SER A 226 -10.47 0.06 19.82
N THR A 227 -10.59 0.48 18.56
CA THR A 227 -9.56 0.31 17.54
C THR A 227 -8.24 0.97 17.96
N ALA A 228 -8.27 2.22 18.41
CA ALA A 228 -7.06 2.94 18.86
C ALA A 228 -6.39 2.28 20.06
N ALA A 229 -7.18 1.77 21.02
CA ALA A 229 -6.66 1.05 22.18
C ALA A 229 -5.98 -0.27 21.77
N ALA A 230 -6.60 -1.07 20.90
CA ALA A 230 -6.04 -2.31 20.38
C ALA A 230 -4.76 -2.03 19.59
N GLN A 231 -4.77 -1.05 18.68
CA GLN A 231 -3.62 -0.69 17.86
C GLN A 231 -2.46 -0.11 18.67
N LYS A 232 -2.72 0.62 19.75
CA LYS A 232 -1.67 1.10 20.67
C LYS A 232 -0.85 -0.05 21.23
N TRP A 233 -1.50 -1.07 21.80
CA TRP A 233 -0.78 -2.20 22.40
C TRP A 233 -0.10 -3.05 21.32
N LEU A 234 -0.79 -3.30 20.23
CA LEU A 234 -0.22 -4.03 19.10
C LEU A 234 1.00 -3.31 18.52
N ALA A 235 0.93 -1.99 18.37
CA ALA A 235 2.06 -1.20 17.87
C ALA A 235 3.27 -1.27 18.80
N ILE A 236 3.08 -1.17 20.12
CA ILE A 236 4.18 -1.30 21.08
C ILE A 236 4.83 -2.68 20.99
N ILE A 237 4.03 -3.75 20.95
CA ILE A 237 4.51 -5.13 20.87
C ILE A 237 5.28 -5.38 19.57
N VAL A 238 4.89 -4.76 18.47
CA VAL A 238 5.47 -4.98 17.14
C VAL A 238 6.63 -4.03 16.85
N LEU A 239 6.39 -2.71 17.02
CA LEU A 239 7.33 -1.70 16.55
C LEU A 239 8.57 -1.59 17.43
N VAL A 240 8.46 -1.83 18.75
CA VAL A 240 9.64 -1.78 19.62
C VAL A 240 10.64 -2.89 19.27
N PRO A 241 10.27 -4.18 19.20
CA PRO A 241 11.20 -5.22 18.75
C PRO A 241 11.73 -5.00 17.33
N LEU A 242 10.88 -4.58 16.39
CA LEU A 242 11.29 -4.30 15.02
C LEU A 242 12.35 -3.20 14.96
N LEU A 243 12.18 -2.12 15.73
CA LEU A 243 13.17 -1.06 15.84
C LEU A 243 14.49 -1.58 16.44
N LEU A 244 14.41 -2.38 17.51
CA LEU A 244 15.60 -2.97 18.14
C LEU A 244 16.37 -3.84 17.15
N VAL A 245 15.69 -4.68 16.38
CA VAL A 245 16.35 -5.51 15.33
C VAL A 245 17.02 -4.65 14.28
N GLY A 246 16.37 -3.56 13.85
CA GLY A 246 17.01 -2.62 12.94
C GLY A 246 18.24 -1.91 13.52
N LEU A 247 18.25 -1.67 14.83
CA LEU A 247 19.36 -0.99 15.52
C LEU A 247 20.53 -1.94 15.85
N VAL A 248 20.27 -3.20 16.16
CA VAL A 248 21.32 -4.16 16.56
C VAL A 248 22.48 -4.22 15.55
N PRO A 249 22.27 -4.40 14.23
CA PRO A 249 23.36 -4.42 13.26
C PRO A 249 24.20 -3.14 13.21
N ILE A 250 23.59 -1.99 13.51
CA ILE A 250 24.29 -0.70 13.54
C ILE A 250 25.28 -0.67 14.71
N PHE A 251 24.85 -1.13 15.89
CA PHE A 251 25.69 -1.12 17.10
C PHE A 251 26.70 -2.27 17.14
N THR A 252 26.42 -3.40 16.52
CA THR A 252 27.35 -4.54 16.44
C THR A 252 28.37 -4.43 15.31
N GLY A 253 28.23 -3.42 14.44
CA GLY A 253 29.12 -3.26 13.29
C GLY A 253 28.86 -4.30 12.17
N ALA A 254 27.72 -4.99 12.16
CA ALA A 254 27.39 -5.99 11.16
C ALA A 254 27.01 -5.37 9.79
N ILE A 255 26.86 -4.05 9.71
CA ILE A 255 26.54 -3.33 8.49
C ILE A 255 27.75 -3.28 7.55
N ASN A 256 27.62 -3.86 6.36
CA ASN A 256 28.56 -3.63 5.28
C ASN A 256 28.17 -2.36 4.52
N MET A 257 28.91 -1.28 4.72
CA MET A 257 28.62 0.02 4.10
C MET A 257 28.64 -0.02 2.57
N ALA A 258 29.42 -0.92 1.94
CA ALA A 258 29.42 -1.08 0.49
C ALA A 258 28.07 -1.53 -0.08
N ASN A 259 27.21 -2.14 0.74
CA ASN A 259 25.88 -2.54 0.34
C ASN A 259 24.89 -1.36 0.25
N VAL A 260 25.10 -0.29 1.00
CA VAL A 260 24.16 0.84 1.12
C VAL A 260 24.67 2.15 0.53
N THR A 261 25.98 2.31 0.34
CA THR A 261 26.58 3.55 -0.18
C THR A 261 27.00 3.46 -1.65
N ALA A 262 26.93 2.27 -2.25
CA ALA A 262 27.27 2.09 -3.66
C ALA A 262 26.20 2.72 -4.55
N LEU A 263 26.52 3.83 -5.22
CA LEU A 263 25.71 4.47 -6.24
C LEU A 263 25.93 3.79 -7.60
N VAL A 264 25.64 2.49 -7.65
CA VAL A 264 25.73 1.71 -8.89
C VAL A 264 24.43 1.83 -9.70
N PRO A 265 24.51 1.68 -11.02
CA PRO A 265 23.31 1.65 -11.84
C PRO A 265 22.31 0.59 -11.38
N PRO A 266 21.00 0.86 -11.52
CA PRO A 266 19.98 -0.11 -11.17
C PRO A 266 20.11 -1.39 -11.98
N THR A 267 19.85 -2.53 -11.35
CA THR A 267 19.70 -3.83 -12.00
C THR A 267 18.28 -4.31 -11.78
N ALA A 268 17.69 -4.93 -12.78
CA ALA A 268 16.33 -5.45 -12.72
C ALA A 268 16.32 -6.97 -12.57
N ALA A 269 17.09 -7.51 -11.63
CA ALA A 269 17.16 -8.96 -11.40
C ALA A 269 15.78 -9.58 -11.17
N TYR A 270 14.88 -8.87 -10.51
CA TYR A 270 13.50 -9.30 -10.27
C TYR A 270 12.62 -9.26 -11.55
N SER A 271 12.76 -8.24 -12.39
CA SER A 271 12.00 -8.11 -13.63
C SER A 271 12.64 -8.87 -14.82
N GLY A 272 13.78 -9.53 -14.60
CA GLY A 272 14.50 -10.24 -15.64
C GLY A 272 15.16 -9.34 -16.68
N VAL A 273 15.33 -8.05 -16.37
CA VAL A 273 15.89 -7.05 -17.28
C VAL A 273 17.15 -6.44 -16.65
N ASP A 274 18.27 -6.48 -17.34
CA ASP A 274 19.52 -5.83 -16.90
C ASP A 274 19.61 -4.40 -17.44
N ALA A 275 19.92 -3.46 -16.57
CA ALA A 275 20.24 -2.09 -16.95
C ALA A 275 21.75 -1.88 -16.87
N ALA A 276 22.39 -1.67 -18.01
CA ALA A 276 23.80 -1.32 -18.09
C ALA A 276 23.99 0.19 -17.83
N GLY A 277 24.05 0.61 -16.58
CA GLY A 277 24.37 1.99 -16.23
C GLY A 277 23.16 2.94 -16.16
N TRP A 278 23.46 4.24 -16.04
CA TRP A 278 22.48 5.34 -16.01
C TRP A 278 21.97 5.68 -17.42
N THR A 279 21.47 4.69 -18.12
CA THR A 279 20.73 4.81 -19.37
C THR A 279 19.28 5.21 -19.10
N ILE A 280 18.49 5.48 -20.15
CA ILE A 280 17.04 5.70 -20.00
C ILE A 280 16.39 4.50 -19.30
N GLY A 281 16.80 3.27 -19.63
CA GLY A 281 16.33 2.06 -18.97
C GLY A 281 16.68 2.02 -17.48
N GLY A 282 17.91 2.37 -17.10
CA GLY A 282 18.33 2.46 -15.71
C GLY A 282 17.52 3.50 -14.93
N TRP A 283 17.27 4.67 -15.50
CA TRP A 283 16.38 5.67 -14.89
C TRP A 283 14.94 5.16 -14.77
N THR A 284 14.44 4.40 -15.75
CA THR A 284 13.10 3.79 -15.71
C THR A 284 12.97 2.86 -14.50
N LEU A 285 13.97 2.00 -14.26
CA LEU A 285 13.99 1.10 -13.10
C LEU A 285 14.04 1.87 -11.78
N PHE A 286 14.86 2.91 -11.70
CA PHE A 286 14.94 3.75 -10.50
C PHE A 286 13.61 4.45 -10.19
N LEU A 287 12.94 5.00 -11.22
CA LEU A 287 11.61 5.58 -11.10
C LEU A 287 10.54 4.53 -10.75
N GLY A 288 10.72 3.29 -11.21
CA GLY A 288 9.89 2.14 -10.81
C GLY A 288 9.98 1.82 -9.32
N GLY A 289 11.19 1.87 -8.77
CA GLY A 289 11.41 1.75 -7.32
C GLY A 289 10.75 2.87 -6.54
N LEU A 290 10.93 4.13 -6.98
CA LEU A 290 10.27 5.30 -6.36
C LEU A 290 8.75 5.23 -6.47
N TYR A 291 8.21 4.73 -7.59
CA TYR A 291 6.78 4.50 -7.77
C TYR A 291 6.20 3.59 -6.68
N ILE A 292 6.79 2.42 -6.46
CA ILE A 292 6.31 1.47 -5.44
C ILE A 292 6.61 1.97 -4.01
N ALA A 293 7.78 2.57 -3.78
CA ALA A 293 8.12 3.11 -2.47
C ALA A 293 7.14 4.19 -2.00
N ALA A 294 6.64 5.03 -2.91
CA ALA A 294 5.67 6.07 -2.61
C ALA A 294 4.41 5.53 -1.92
N TRP A 295 3.91 4.38 -2.36
CA TRP A 295 2.76 3.72 -1.75
C TRP A 295 2.96 3.42 -0.25
N SER A 296 4.14 2.93 0.14
CA SER A 296 4.45 2.62 1.53
C SER A 296 4.79 3.87 2.34
N THR A 297 5.66 4.74 1.80
CA THR A 297 6.27 5.84 2.56
C THR A 297 5.34 7.03 2.80
N TYR A 298 4.30 7.21 1.96
CA TYR A 298 3.35 8.32 2.13
C TYR A 298 2.17 7.98 3.05
N GLY A 299 2.01 6.71 3.44
CA GLY A 299 0.84 6.15 4.12
C GLY A 299 0.44 6.77 5.44
N PHE A 300 1.36 7.41 6.14
CA PHE A 300 1.06 8.05 7.43
C PHE A 300 0.11 9.26 7.32
N GLU A 301 -0.21 9.72 6.10
CA GLU A 301 -1.28 10.68 5.87
C GLU A 301 -2.65 10.18 6.34
N THR A 302 -2.80 8.85 6.51
CA THR A 302 -3.99 8.25 7.12
C THR A 302 -4.29 8.80 8.52
N ALA A 303 -3.31 9.38 9.22
CA ALA A 303 -3.52 10.02 10.52
C ALA A 303 -4.56 11.15 10.47
N VAL A 304 -4.75 11.81 9.32
CA VAL A 304 -5.79 12.84 9.15
C VAL A 304 -7.16 12.26 8.72
N CYS A 305 -7.28 10.95 8.51
CA CYS A 305 -8.58 10.33 8.25
C CYS A 305 -9.56 10.46 9.42
N TYR A 306 -9.04 10.69 10.61
CA TYR A 306 -9.80 10.70 11.88
C TYR A 306 -10.11 12.11 12.39
N THR A 307 -9.89 13.18 11.59
CA THR A 307 -10.03 14.58 12.02
C THR A 307 -11.39 14.87 12.68
N ARG A 308 -12.50 14.34 12.13
CA ARG A 308 -13.83 14.49 12.74
C ARG A 308 -13.94 13.81 14.10
N GLU A 309 -13.22 12.72 14.34
CA GLU A 309 -13.25 11.92 15.55
C GLU A 309 -12.30 12.46 16.63
N LEU A 310 -11.50 13.50 16.31
CA LEU A 310 -10.65 14.21 17.26
C LEU A 310 -11.47 15.10 18.19
N LYS A 311 -11.15 15.10 19.48
CA LYS A 311 -11.75 15.99 20.48
C LYS A 311 -11.43 17.46 20.18
N ASN A 312 -10.20 17.75 19.79
CA ASN A 312 -9.71 19.08 19.45
C ASN A 312 -9.08 19.11 18.07
N PRO A 313 -9.86 19.03 16.96
CA PRO A 313 -9.29 18.90 15.61
C PRO A 313 -8.39 20.07 15.23
N LYS A 314 -8.59 21.26 15.78
CA LYS A 314 -7.76 22.45 15.50
C LYS A 314 -6.29 22.29 15.90
N THR A 315 -6.02 21.59 17.00
CA THR A 315 -4.67 21.40 17.55
C THR A 315 -4.13 20.00 17.27
N ASP A 316 -5.01 19.00 17.19
CA ASP A 316 -4.63 17.60 17.18
C ASP A 316 -4.34 17.07 15.78
N THR A 317 -4.95 17.65 14.72
CA THR A 317 -4.74 17.20 13.33
C THR A 317 -3.27 17.31 12.91
N PHE A 318 -2.65 18.47 13.11
CA PHE A 318 -1.23 18.64 12.78
C PHE A 318 -0.33 17.70 13.59
N LYS A 319 -0.57 17.61 14.91
CA LYS A 319 0.24 16.73 15.78
C LYS A 319 0.14 15.27 15.36
N ALA A 320 -1.06 14.80 15.02
CA ALA A 320 -1.27 13.41 14.62
C ALA A 320 -0.44 13.05 13.38
N ILE A 321 -0.55 13.82 12.30
CA ILE A 321 0.19 13.52 11.07
C ILE A 321 1.70 13.75 11.21
N PHE A 322 2.11 14.79 11.93
CA PHE A 322 3.53 15.11 12.13
C PHE A 322 4.26 14.01 12.90
N PHE A 323 3.72 13.57 14.03
CA PHE A 323 4.35 12.50 14.82
C PHE A 323 4.24 11.13 14.14
N SER A 324 3.16 10.87 13.38
CA SER A 324 3.07 9.66 12.55
C SER A 324 4.14 9.66 11.45
N GLY A 325 4.39 10.81 10.82
CA GLY A 325 5.45 10.98 9.84
C GLY A 325 6.85 10.79 10.44
N LEU A 326 7.12 11.33 11.64
CA LEU A 326 8.39 11.09 12.34
C LEU A 326 8.61 9.62 12.67
N LEU A 327 7.57 8.92 13.14
CA LEU A 327 7.63 7.49 13.39
C LEU A 327 7.99 6.74 12.10
N CYS A 328 7.32 7.05 10.99
CA CYS A 328 7.61 6.46 9.70
C CYS A 328 9.05 6.75 9.24
N MET A 329 9.55 7.99 9.37
CA MET A 329 10.94 8.33 9.04
C MET A 329 11.95 7.43 9.76
N VAL A 330 11.75 7.20 11.05
CA VAL A 330 12.62 6.32 11.84
C VAL A 330 12.65 4.91 11.26
N PHE A 331 11.49 4.32 11.00
CA PHE A 331 11.41 2.94 10.50
C PHE A 331 11.87 2.81 9.06
N PHE A 332 11.45 3.71 8.17
CA PHE A 332 11.81 3.66 6.75
C PHE A 332 13.26 4.04 6.47
N PHE A 333 13.98 4.59 7.45
CA PHE A 333 15.43 4.78 7.36
C PHE A 333 16.18 3.60 7.98
N ILE A 334 15.85 3.23 9.22
CA ILE A 334 16.60 2.23 9.98
C ILE A 334 16.42 0.83 9.39
N ILE A 335 15.19 0.42 9.09
CA ILE A 335 14.93 -0.96 8.64
C ILE A 335 15.57 -1.23 7.27
N PRO A 336 15.33 -0.44 6.20
CA PRO A 336 16.00 -0.68 4.92
C PRO A 336 17.53 -0.56 4.99
N PHE A 337 18.04 0.37 5.79
CA PHE A 337 19.49 0.52 6.01
C PHE A 337 20.11 -0.75 6.57
N SER A 338 19.54 -1.25 7.67
CA SER A 338 20.06 -2.44 8.34
C SER A 338 19.84 -3.69 7.51
N PHE A 339 18.67 -3.84 6.91
CA PHE A 339 18.32 -4.99 6.09
C PHE A 339 19.23 -5.13 4.88
N GLN A 340 19.35 -4.07 4.08
CA GLN A 340 20.25 -4.06 2.93
C GLN A 340 21.73 -4.12 3.34
N GLY A 341 22.11 -3.44 4.42
CA GLY A 341 23.48 -3.41 4.90
C GLY A 341 24.00 -4.76 5.35
N VAL A 342 23.15 -5.58 6.00
CA VAL A 342 23.51 -6.93 6.47
C VAL A 342 23.39 -7.96 5.35
N LEU A 343 22.26 -8.01 4.67
CA LEU A 343 21.96 -9.05 3.68
C LEU A 343 22.67 -8.83 2.33
N GLY A 344 22.98 -7.59 2.00
CA GLY A 344 23.43 -7.24 0.66
C GLY A 344 22.35 -7.49 -0.39
N LEU A 345 22.69 -7.26 -1.68
CA LEU A 345 21.70 -7.43 -2.76
C LEU A 345 21.28 -8.89 -2.93
N GLU A 346 22.21 -9.83 -2.84
CA GLU A 346 21.92 -11.26 -3.01
C GLU A 346 20.89 -11.75 -1.97
N GLY A 347 21.11 -11.42 -0.69
CA GLY A 347 20.15 -11.78 0.35
C GLY A 347 18.81 -11.09 0.22
N MET A 348 18.78 -9.83 -0.29
CA MET A 348 17.55 -9.09 -0.56
C MET A 348 16.72 -9.69 -1.70
N LEU A 349 17.35 -10.43 -2.61
CA LEU A 349 16.70 -11.10 -3.74
C LEU A 349 16.26 -12.53 -3.44
N ALA A 350 16.48 -13.03 -2.22
CA ALA A 350 15.99 -14.34 -1.82
C ALA A 350 14.45 -14.41 -1.96
N PRO A 351 13.88 -15.51 -2.46
CA PRO A 351 12.44 -15.61 -2.76
C PRO A 351 11.54 -15.17 -1.62
N GLY A 352 11.79 -15.62 -0.41
CA GLY A 352 11.01 -15.24 0.78
C GLY A 352 11.13 -13.75 1.16
N ILE A 353 12.17 -13.05 0.73
CA ILE A 353 12.31 -11.59 0.93
C ILE A 353 11.54 -10.83 -0.14
N VAL A 354 11.60 -11.29 -1.38
CA VAL A 354 10.89 -10.65 -2.50
C VAL A 354 9.39 -10.68 -2.30
N ASP A 355 8.83 -11.79 -1.90
CA ASP A 355 7.39 -11.98 -1.68
C ASP A 355 6.91 -11.58 -0.26
N GLY A 356 7.83 -11.23 0.62
CA GLY A 356 7.56 -10.79 1.99
C GLY A 356 7.34 -11.92 3.00
N THR A 357 7.24 -13.18 2.58
CA THR A 357 6.91 -14.32 3.49
C THR A 357 8.08 -14.83 4.32
N GLY A 358 9.31 -14.50 3.97
CA GLY A 358 10.55 -14.87 4.69
C GLY A 358 11.20 -13.72 5.47
N VAL A 359 10.64 -12.51 5.43
CA VAL A 359 11.24 -11.33 6.08
C VAL A 359 11.37 -11.51 7.59
N GLY A 360 10.41 -12.15 8.25
CA GLY A 360 10.47 -12.44 9.69
C GLY A 360 11.64 -13.37 10.07
N GLU A 361 11.91 -14.36 9.24
CA GLU A 361 13.05 -15.26 9.41
C GLU A 361 14.37 -14.52 9.21
N ALA A 362 14.47 -13.70 8.16
CA ALA A 362 15.66 -12.88 7.92
C ALA A 362 15.95 -11.92 9.07
N LEU A 363 14.92 -11.28 9.65
CA LEU A 363 15.05 -10.42 10.83
C LEU A 363 15.62 -11.20 12.04
N GLY A 364 15.15 -12.41 12.29
CA GLY A 364 15.67 -13.27 13.35
C GLY A 364 17.14 -13.62 13.13
N ASN A 365 17.52 -13.97 11.91
CA ASN A 365 18.90 -14.33 11.55
C ASN A 365 19.86 -13.13 11.63
N MET A 366 19.41 -11.93 11.27
CA MET A 366 20.20 -10.69 11.34
C MET A 366 20.71 -10.36 12.75
N VAL A 367 20.00 -10.79 13.79
CA VAL A 367 20.40 -10.57 15.19
C VAL A 367 21.11 -11.78 15.80
N GLY A 368 21.49 -12.76 14.99
CA GLY A 368 22.15 -13.97 15.44
C GLY A 368 21.25 -14.89 16.27
N GLY A 369 19.92 -14.79 16.07
CA GLY A 369 18.92 -15.53 16.81
C GLY A 369 18.82 -16.97 16.35
N GLY A 370 18.77 -17.92 17.31
CA GLY A 370 18.44 -19.30 17.00
C GLY A 370 16.93 -19.48 16.71
N LYS A 371 16.51 -20.72 16.49
CA LYS A 371 15.14 -21.10 16.09
C LYS A 371 14.03 -20.41 16.88
N VAL A 372 14.17 -20.23 18.19
CA VAL A 372 13.16 -19.60 19.06
C VAL A 372 13.00 -18.11 18.70
N ILE A 373 14.10 -17.37 18.53
CA ILE A 373 14.06 -15.95 18.19
C ILE A 373 13.44 -15.77 16.81
N THR A 374 13.82 -16.58 15.84
CA THR A 374 13.22 -16.57 14.50
C THR A 374 11.71 -16.80 14.55
N GLN A 375 11.23 -17.76 15.33
CA GLN A 375 9.79 -17.99 15.51
C GLN A 375 9.07 -16.79 16.14
N ILE A 376 9.70 -16.12 17.11
CA ILE A 376 9.15 -14.88 17.69
C ILE A 376 8.99 -13.81 16.61
N PHE A 377 10.00 -13.62 15.73
CA PHE A 377 9.90 -12.64 14.65
C PHE A 377 8.84 -13.00 13.61
N VAL A 378 8.64 -14.27 13.29
CA VAL A 378 7.52 -14.70 12.44
C VAL A 378 6.17 -14.31 13.06
N ILE A 379 5.98 -14.52 14.36
CA ILE A 379 4.77 -14.08 15.07
C ILE A 379 4.63 -12.55 15.03
N LEU A 380 5.73 -11.82 15.31
CA LEU A 380 5.73 -10.36 15.26
C LEU A 380 5.40 -9.84 13.85
N MET A 381 5.82 -10.53 12.79
CA MET A 381 5.44 -10.18 11.41
C MET A 381 3.94 -10.33 11.17
N ILE A 382 3.31 -11.41 11.62
CA ILE A 382 1.86 -11.58 11.51
C ILE A 382 1.14 -10.44 12.25
N LEU A 383 1.60 -10.10 13.44
CA LEU A 383 1.04 -8.99 14.22
C LEU A 383 1.28 -7.62 13.56
N ALA A 384 2.44 -7.43 12.90
CA ALA A 384 2.77 -6.23 12.13
C ALA A 384 1.81 -6.05 10.93
N LEU A 385 1.52 -7.15 10.24
CA LEU A 385 0.54 -7.17 9.16
C LEU A 385 -0.87 -6.83 9.68
N PHE A 386 -1.28 -7.38 10.82
CA PHE A 386 -2.55 -7.04 11.46
C PHE A 386 -2.65 -5.55 11.78
N LEU A 387 -1.57 -4.97 12.30
CA LEU A 387 -1.50 -3.53 12.59
C LEU A 387 -1.69 -2.69 11.32
N ALA A 388 -1.01 -3.06 10.22
CA ALA A 388 -1.14 -2.39 8.93
C ALA A 388 -2.56 -2.50 8.35
N ILE A 389 -3.14 -3.70 8.37
CA ILE A 389 -4.50 -3.97 7.88
C ILE A 389 -5.53 -3.17 8.69
N MET A 390 -5.40 -3.12 10.02
CA MET A 390 -6.28 -2.33 10.88
C MET A 390 -6.22 -0.83 10.54
N THR A 391 -5.02 -0.29 10.33
CA THR A 391 -4.84 1.11 9.91
C THR A 391 -5.54 1.39 8.58
N ALA A 392 -5.34 0.53 7.60
CA ALA A 392 -5.91 0.69 6.26
C ALA A 392 -7.45 0.62 6.29
N MET A 393 -8.04 -0.38 6.94
CA MET A 393 -9.50 -0.52 7.07
C MET A 393 -10.12 0.68 7.81
N ALA A 394 -9.46 1.19 8.85
CA ALA A 394 -9.92 2.36 9.57
C ALA A 394 -9.95 3.60 8.67
N GLY A 395 -8.92 3.82 7.84
CA GLY A 395 -8.83 4.94 6.91
C GLY A 395 -9.81 4.81 5.74
N SER A 396 -9.76 3.69 5.02
CA SER A 396 -10.56 3.44 3.80
C SER A 396 -12.07 3.52 4.05
N SER A 397 -12.54 2.94 5.16
CA SER A 397 -13.96 3.01 5.53
C SER A 397 -14.44 4.44 5.83
N ARG A 398 -13.58 5.30 6.39
CA ARG A 398 -13.92 6.71 6.64
C ARG A 398 -13.90 7.53 5.35
N THR A 399 -13.03 7.19 4.42
CA THR A 399 -13.02 7.79 3.08
C THR A 399 -14.33 7.51 2.34
N LEU A 400 -14.80 6.26 2.35
CA LEU A 400 -16.11 5.89 1.76
C LEU A 400 -17.28 6.58 2.47
N TYR A 401 -17.28 6.59 3.80
CA TYR A 401 -18.32 7.24 4.60
C TYR A 401 -18.43 8.72 4.29
N GLN A 402 -17.32 9.45 4.34
CA GLN A 402 -17.32 10.89 4.12
C GLN A 402 -17.63 11.23 2.65
N GLY A 403 -17.10 10.48 1.70
CA GLY A 403 -17.45 10.64 0.29
C GLY A 403 -18.95 10.48 0.02
N SER A 404 -19.61 9.60 0.77
CA SER A 404 -21.06 9.48 0.72
C SER A 404 -21.79 10.66 1.39
N LYS A 405 -21.29 11.16 2.52
CA LYS A 405 -21.85 12.36 3.19
C LYS A 405 -21.75 13.60 2.31
N ASP A 406 -20.66 13.74 1.57
CA ASP A 406 -20.41 14.88 0.68
C ASP A 406 -21.11 14.75 -0.70
N GLY A 407 -21.85 13.65 -0.94
CA GLY A 407 -22.62 13.45 -2.17
C GLY A 407 -21.81 12.92 -3.36
N TRP A 408 -20.66 12.30 -3.12
CA TRP A 408 -19.79 11.76 -4.15
C TRP A 408 -19.95 10.26 -4.36
N LEU A 409 -20.37 9.54 -3.30
CA LEU A 409 -20.60 8.10 -3.30
C LEU A 409 -22.03 7.79 -2.82
N GLN A 410 -22.50 6.57 -3.05
CA GLN A 410 -23.86 6.13 -2.76
C GLN A 410 -24.28 6.40 -1.32
N ARG A 411 -25.54 6.81 -1.11
CA ARG A 411 -26.10 7.18 0.21
C ARG A 411 -26.01 6.07 1.26
N TYR A 412 -26.09 4.80 0.86
CA TYR A 412 -26.11 3.68 1.80
C TYR A 412 -24.84 3.59 2.66
N LEU A 413 -23.70 4.15 2.18
CA LEU A 413 -22.41 4.15 2.90
C LEU A 413 -22.39 5.07 4.13
N THR A 414 -23.41 5.95 4.31
CA THR A 414 -23.48 6.88 5.46
C THR A 414 -23.89 6.21 6.77
N HIS A 415 -24.23 4.91 6.76
CA HIS A 415 -24.70 4.21 7.94
C HIS A 415 -23.61 4.03 8.99
N VAL A 416 -23.90 4.45 10.23
CA VAL A 416 -23.04 4.31 11.41
C VAL A 416 -23.78 3.45 12.45
N ASN A 417 -23.07 2.49 13.06
CA ASN A 417 -23.64 1.62 14.08
C ASN A 417 -23.69 2.31 15.47
N GLU A 418 -24.16 1.60 16.47
CA GLU A 418 -24.25 2.09 17.86
C GLU A 418 -22.90 2.43 18.50
N HIS A 419 -21.81 1.88 17.99
CA HIS A 419 -20.45 2.13 18.46
C HIS A 419 -19.73 3.26 17.69
N GLY A 420 -20.41 3.93 16.76
CA GLY A 420 -19.83 4.99 15.95
C GLY A 420 -18.94 4.48 14.80
N ALA A 421 -19.05 3.22 14.39
CA ALA A 421 -18.32 2.68 13.25
C ALA A 421 -19.14 2.79 11.95
N PRO A 422 -18.53 3.16 10.79
CA PRO A 422 -19.23 3.28 9.50
C PRO A 422 -19.40 1.92 8.84
N THR A 423 -20.31 1.10 9.39
CA THR A 423 -20.39 -0.35 9.10
C THR A 423 -20.68 -0.70 7.66
N ARG A 424 -21.54 0.05 6.97
CA ARG A 424 -21.82 -0.23 5.53
C ARG A 424 -20.61 0.09 4.65
N ALA A 425 -19.87 1.14 4.97
CA ALA A 425 -18.60 1.42 4.31
C ALA A 425 -17.57 0.31 4.58
N MET A 426 -17.49 -0.20 5.82
CA MET A 426 -16.62 -1.32 6.18
C MET A 426 -16.99 -2.61 5.44
N TRP A 427 -18.29 -2.94 5.30
CA TRP A 427 -18.73 -4.12 4.54
C TRP A 427 -18.41 -4.00 3.05
N THR A 428 -18.57 -2.81 2.47
CA THR A 428 -18.22 -2.56 1.07
C THR A 428 -16.72 -2.74 0.85
N ASP A 429 -15.92 -2.19 1.74
CA ASP A 429 -14.47 -2.33 1.72
C ASP A 429 -14.02 -3.79 1.87
N LEU A 430 -14.63 -4.51 2.81
CA LEU A 430 -14.40 -5.95 3.02
C LEU A 430 -14.74 -6.77 1.77
N ALA A 431 -15.91 -6.58 1.16
CA ALA A 431 -16.33 -7.31 -0.02
C ALA A 431 -15.38 -7.09 -1.21
N PHE A 432 -14.93 -5.85 -1.41
CA PHE A 432 -13.93 -5.52 -2.41
C PHE A 432 -12.60 -6.24 -2.13
N ASN A 433 -12.17 -6.28 -0.88
CA ASN A 433 -10.92 -6.94 -0.50
C ASN A 433 -10.98 -8.46 -0.54
N VAL A 434 -12.13 -9.09 -0.33
CA VAL A 434 -12.31 -10.53 -0.55
C VAL A 434 -12.09 -10.87 -2.03
N PHE A 435 -12.60 -10.04 -2.94
CA PHE A 435 -12.32 -10.18 -4.37
C PHE A 435 -10.83 -10.01 -4.70
N LEU A 436 -10.18 -8.97 -4.16
CA LEU A 436 -8.76 -8.74 -4.37
C LEU A 436 -7.88 -9.83 -3.74
N LEU A 437 -8.31 -10.40 -2.61
CA LEU A 437 -7.60 -11.48 -1.96
C LEU A 437 -7.60 -12.75 -2.84
N ALA A 438 -8.71 -13.06 -3.50
CA ALA A 438 -8.75 -14.16 -4.46
C ALA A 438 -7.78 -13.93 -5.64
N LEU A 439 -7.58 -12.68 -6.06
CA LEU A 439 -6.63 -12.32 -7.11
C LEU A 439 -5.17 -12.33 -6.62
N ALA A 440 -4.93 -11.95 -5.36
CA ALA A 440 -3.60 -11.83 -4.76
C ALA A 440 -3.16 -13.06 -3.95
N SER A 441 -3.96 -14.13 -3.92
CA SER A 441 -3.65 -15.34 -3.16
C SER A 441 -2.60 -16.22 -3.83
N ASP A 442 -2.22 -15.91 -5.06
CA ASP A 442 -0.96 -16.29 -5.67
C ASP A 442 0.04 -15.12 -5.62
N LEU A 443 1.32 -15.41 -5.65
CA LEU A 443 2.37 -14.39 -5.56
C LEU A 443 2.46 -13.49 -6.81
N ALA A 444 2.05 -13.98 -7.97
CA ALA A 444 2.07 -13.22 -9.22
C ALA A 444 1.05 -12.06 -9.18
N GLY A 445 -0.13 -12.29 -8.60
CA GLY A 445 -1.18 -11.28 -8.43
C GLY A 445 -0.83 -10.19 -7.40
N TYR A 446 -0.01 -10.50 -6.41
CA TYR A 446 0.33 -9.59 -5.31
C TYR A 446 0.89 -8.24 -5.77
N PHE A 447 2.01 -8.24 -6.51
CA PHE A 447 2.63 -7.00 -6.98
C PHE A 447 1.77 -6.27 -8.01
N TYR A 448 0.96 -7.00 -8.77
CA TYR A 448 0.03 -6.42 -9.72
C TYR A 448 -1.06 -5.61 -9.01
N VAL A 449 -1.69 -6.16 -7.97
CA VAL A 449 -2.68 -5.45 -7.13
C VAL A 449 -2.05 -4.22 -6.45
N LEU A 450 -0.82 -4.35 -5.92
CA LEU A 450 -0.10 -3.25 -5.31
C LEU A 450 0.18 -2.12 -6.32
N ALA A 451 0.61 -2.47 -7.53
CA ALA A 451 0.88 -1.50 -8.58
C ALA A 451 -0.40 -0.76 -9.05
N ILE A 452 -1.52 -1.48 -9.21
CA ILE A 452 -2.82 -0.89 -9.54
C ILE A 452 -3.26 0.09 -8.45
N SER A 453 -3.16 -0.29 -7.18
CA SER A 453 -3.55 0.57 -6.06
C SER A 453 -2.73 1.85 -6.02
N ASN A 454 -1.44 1.76 -6.37
CA ASN A 454 -0.55 2.91 -6.39
C ASN A 454 -0.88 3.92 -7.51
N VAL A 455 -1.48 3.48 -8.63
CA VAL A 455 -2.02 4.41 -9.64
C VAL A 455 -3.04 5.36 -8.97
N GLY A 456 -3.97 4.81 -8.21
CA GLY A 456 -4.94 5.59 -7.44
C GLY A 456 -4.27 6.51 -6.44
N TYR A 457 -3.26 5.99 -5.72
CA TYR A 457 -2.50 6.78 -4.75
C TYR A 457 -1.92 8.04 -5.39
N ILE A 458 -1.22 7.91 -6.50
CA ILE A 458 -0.58 9.06 -7.16
C ILE A 458 -1.61 10.04 -7.75
N ILE A 459 -2.74 9.55 -8.26
CA ILE A 459 -3.80 10.43 -8.76
C ILE A 459 -4.36 11.29 -7.64
N PHE A 460 -4.77 10.71 -6.51
CA PHE A 460 -5.30 11.52 -5.42
C PHE A 460 -4.25 12.42 -4.78
N ASN A 461 -3.02 11.94 -4.66
CA ASN A 461 -1.89 12.71 -4.18
C ASN A 461 -1.67 13.97 -5.04
N PHE A 462 -1.62 13.83 -6.37
CA PHE A 462 -1.51 14.94 -7.32
C PHE A 462 -2.63 15.98 -7.11
N LEU A 463 -3.87 15.51 -7.00
CA LEU A 463 -5.03 16.39 -6.82
C LEU A 463 -4.97 17.15 -5.48
N ASN A 464 -4.53 16.48 -4.42
CA ASN A 464 -4.52 17.08 -3.07
C ASN A 464 -3.32 17.99 -2.80
N LEU A 465 -2.16 17.71 -3.37
CA LEU A 465 -1.03 18.63 -3.30
C LEU A 465 -1.33 19.94 -4.05
N ASN A 466 -2.01 19.85 -5.20
CA ASN A 466 -2.51 21.03 -5.90
C ASN A 466 -3.63 21.75 -5.14
N ALA A 467 -4.49 21.00 -4.43
CA ALA A 467 -5.53 21.60 -3.59
C ALA A 467 -4.96 22.55 -2.51
N GLY A 468 -3.74 22.34 -2.05
CA GLY A 468 -3.08 23.20 -1.08
C GLY A 468 -3.01 24.66 -1.52
N TRP A 469 -2.49 24.93 -2.72
CA TRP A 469 -2.43 26.29 -3.26
C TRP A 469 -3.79 26.80 -3.76
N ILE A 470 -4.63 25.93 -4.34
CA ILE A 470 -5.99 26.31 -4.76
C ILE A 470 -6.80 26.82 -3.56
N HIS A 471 -6.78 26.11 -2.44
CA HIS A 471 -7.44 26.56 -1.21
C HIS A 471 -6.89 27.88 -0.67
N ARG A 472 -5.58 28.14 -0.81
CA ARG A 472 -5.00 29.43 -0.38
C ARG A 472 -5.50 30.60 -1.21
N VAL A 473 -5.72 30.39 -2.49
CA VAL A 473 -6.21 31.42 -3.43
C VAL A 473 -7.73 31.59 -3.30
N ASP A 474 -8.49 30.51 -3.39
CA ASP A 474 -9.96 30.54 -3.48
C ASP A 474 -10.67 30.54 -2.12
N SER A 475 -10.06 29.93 -1.11
CA SER A 475 -10.68 29.72 0.21
C SER A 475 -9.89 30.41 1.32
N GLY A 476 -9.33 31.59 1.04
CA GLY A 476 -8.56 32.39 2.00
C GLY A 476 -9.36 32.81 3.25
N HIS A 477 -10.69 32.86 3.14
CA HIS A 477 -11.63 33.18 4.22
C HIS A 477 -11.82 32.02 5.23
N ILE A 478 -11.49 30.77 4.87
CA ILE A 478 -11.62 29.62 5.77
C ILE A 478 -10.45 29.62 6.76
N PRO A 479 -10.70 29.57 8.07
CA PRO A 479 -9.64 29.57 9.08
C PRO A 479 -8.71 28.35 8.93
N ARG A 480 -7.41 28.60 9.07
CA ARG A 480 -6.36 27.57 9.11
C ARG A 480 -5.75 27.56 10.50
N PRO A 481 -6.16 26.62 11.38
CA PRO A 481 -5.59 26.53 12.74
C PRO A 481 -4.07 26.34 12.72
N TRP A 482 -3.58 25.59 11.73
CA TRP A 482 -2.17 25.47 11.42
C TRP A 482 -1.94 25.77 9.94
N LYS A 483 -0.92 26.55 9.61
CA LYS A 483 -0.60 26.98 8.25
C LYS A 483 0.83 26.59 7.89
N ALA A 484 0.98 25.80 6.84
CA ALA A 484 2.29 25.40 6.33
C ALA A 484 3.07 26.63 5.80
N PRO A 485 4.40 26.66 5.90
CA PRO A 485 5.21 27.65 5.20
C PRO A 485 4.89 27.67 3.70
N THR A 486 4.80 28.87 3.10
CA THR A 486 4.35 29.02 1.71
C THR A 486 5.28 28.31 0.72
N PHE A 487 6.59 28.31 1.00
CA PHE A 487 7.55 27.60 0.15
C PHE A 487 7.30 26.09 0.12
N LEU A 488 6.84 25.49 1.23
CA LEU A 488 6.48 24.06 1.25
C LEU A 488 5.25 23.76 0.39
N ILE A 489 4.27 24.64 0.35
CA ILE A 489 3.12 24.46 -0.57
C ILE A 489 3.60 24.52 -2.03
N GLY A 490 4.49 25.47 -2.37
CA GLY A 490 5.09 25.53 -3.70
C GLY A 490 5.92 24.29 -4.04
N LEU A 491 6.79 23.86 -3.12
CA LEU A 491 7.57 22.64 -3.28
C LEU A 491 6.67 21.41 -3.47
N ASN A 492 5.63 21.27 -2.66
CA ASN A 492 4.69 20.15 -2.76
C ASN A 492 3.90 20.16 -4.07
N THR A 493 3.64 21.33 -4.63
CA THR A 493 3.08 21.43 -5.99
C THR A 493 4.05 20.85 -7.03
N VAL A 494 5.36 21.15 -6.93
CA VAL A 494 6.38 20.53 -7.80
C VAL A 494 6.44 19.02 -7.58
N LEU A 495 6.43 18.57 -6.32
CA LEU A 495 6.45 17.14 -5.98
C LEU A 495 5.21 16.39 -6.52
N ALA A 496 4.07 17.06 -6.69
CA ALA A 496 2.91 16.46 -7.37
C ALA A 496 3.24 16.07 -8.82
N PHE A 497 3.95 16.93 -9.57
CA PHE A 497 4.39 16.61 -10.92
C PHE A 497 5.51 15.57 -10.95
N VAL A 498 6.39 15.54 -9.95
CA VAL A 498 7.40 14.48 -9.80
C VAL A 498 6.71 13.13 -9.55
N ASN A 499 5.66 13.08 -8.74
CA ASN A 499 4.87 11.86 -8.55
C ASN A 499 4.13 11.44 -9.84
N ALA A 500 3.65 12.38 -10.65
CA ALA A 500 3.09 12.09 -11.96
C ALA A 500 4.15 11.50 -12.92
N LEU A 501 5.41 11.95 -12.83
CA LEU A 501 6.53 11.34 -13.54
C LEU A 501 6.74 9.88 -13.10
N PHE A 502 6.69 9.59 -11.79
CA PHE A 502 6.79 8.22 -11.29
C PHE A 502 5.66 7.35 -11.82
N LEU A 503 4.44 7.87 -11.91
CA LEU A 503 3.31 7.14 -12.48
C LEU A 503 3.55 6.78 -13.95
N GLY A 504 3.97 7.74 -14.76
CA GLY A 504 4.18 7.52 -16.18
C GLY A 504 5.32 6.55 -16.49
N ALA A 505 6.46 6.72 -15.82
CA ALA A 505 7.68 5.94 -16.05
C ALA A 505 7.66 4.63 -15.24
N GLY A 506 7.36 4.73 -13.95
CA GLY A 506 7.55 3.63 -12.99
C GLY A 506 6.52 2.53 -13.13
N ALA A 507 5.29 2.84 -13.51
CA ALA A 507 4.25 1.83 -13.71
C ALA A 507 4.60 0.80 -14.82
N LYS A 508 5.49 1.15 -15.75
CA LYS A 508 5.99 0.20 -16.76
C LYS A 508 6.76 -0.97 -16.17
N VAL A 509 7.50 -0.73 -15.08
CA VAL A 509 8.32 -1.74 -14.41
C VAL A 509 7.42 -2.84 -13.82
N TRP A 510 6.23 -2.47 -13.39
CA TRP A 510 5.29 -3.34 -12.69
C TRP A 510 4.13 -3.74 -13.60
N GLY A 511 4.38 -4.74 -14.47
CA GLY A 511 3.37 -5.30 -15.38
C GLY A 511 3.27 -4.65 -16.76
N TYR A 512 4.34 -4.06 -17.28
CA TYR A 512 4.43 -3.56 -18.66
C TYR A 512 3.25 -2.68 -19.11
N ASN A 513 2.86 -1.67 -18.32
CA ASN A 513 1.70 -0.79 -18.51
C ASN A 513 0.32 -1.42 -18.24
N THR A 514 0.17 -2.73 -18.09
CA THR A 514 -1.14 -3.31 -17.78
C THR A 514 -1.67 -2.82 -16.42
N ALA A 515 -0.79 -2.69 -15.41
CA ALA A 515 -1.13 -2.13 -14.11
C ALA A 515 -1.55 -0.66 -14.21
N LEU A 516 -0.89 0.15 -15.06
CA LEU A 516 -1.29 1.54 -15.31
C LEU A 516 -2.70 1.62 -15.88
N TRP A 517 -2.97 0.87 -16.96
CA TRP A 517 -4.30 0.87 -17.59
C TRP A 517 -5.38 0.32 -16.65
N ALA A 518 -5.11 -0.77 -15.93
CA ALA A 518 -6.04 -1.30 -14.94
C ALA A 518 -6.34 -0.27 -13.83
N GLY A 519 -5.32 0.43 -13.33
CA GLY A 519 -5.49 1.50 -12.35
C GLY A 519 -6.29 2.69 -12.88
N LEU A 520 -6.06 3.10 -14.14
CA LEU A 520 -6.84 4.16 -14.78
C LEU A 520 -8.30 3.73 -15.04
N ILE A 521 -8.55 2.48 -15.40
CA ILE A 521 -9.91 1.91 -15.51
C ILE A 521 -10.58 1.91 -14.14
N MET A 522 -9.89 1.45 -13.08
CA MET A 522 -10.41 1.52 -11.72
C MET A 522 -10.75 2.95 -11.30
N ALA A 523 -9.90 3.93 -11.63
CA ALA A 523 -10.19 5.34 -11.40
C ALA A 523 -11.43 5.80 -12.18
N ALA A 524 -11.60 5.37 -13.43
CA ALA A 524 -12.73 5.72 -14.27
C ALA A 524 -14.08 5.11 -13.81
N LEU A 525 -14.06 4.04 -13.01
CA LEU A 525 -15.28 3.45 -12.43
C LEU A 525 -16.04 4.40 -11.51
N ILE A 526 -15.42 5.47 -11.04
CA ILE A 526 -16.13 6.54 -10.32
C ILE A 526 -17.20 7.21 -11.21
N ILE A 527 -17.05 7.21 -12.53
CA ILE A 527 -17.99 7.88 -13.45
C ILE A 527 -19.41 7.37 -13.29
N PRO A 528 -19.72 6.07 -13.48
CA PRO A 528 -21.07 5.55 -13.26
C PRO A 528 -21.50 5.64 -11.79
N VAL A 529 -20.59 5.47 -10.84
CA VAL A 529 -20.88 5.57 -9.41
C VAL A 529 -21.35 6.98 -9.04
N PHE A 530 -20.60 8.01 -9.47
CA PHE A 530 -20.94 9.39 -9.22
C PHE A 530 -22.17 9.85 -10.01
N TYR A 531 -22.32 9.41 -11.26
CA TYR A 531 -23.52 9.69 -12.05
C TYR A 531 -24.79 9.21 -11.34
N TYR A 532 -24.78 7.95 -10.88
CA TYR A 532 -25.89 7.39 -10.12
C TYR A 532 -26.16 8.19 -8.84
N ARG A 533 -25.09 8.50 -8.07
CA ARG A 533 -25.23 9.28 -6.84
C ARG A 533 -25.78 10.68 -7.11
N HIS A 534 -25.11 11.45 -7.95
CA HIS A 534 -25.40 12.87 -8.12
C HIS A 534 -26.71 13.12 -8.86
N TYR A 535 -26.95 12.40 -9.97
CA TYR A 535 -28.13 12.68 -10.81
C TYR A 535 -29.35 11.85 -10.43
N ILE A 536 -29.19 10.60 -10.02
CA ILE A 536 -30.32 9.72 -9.70
C ILE A 536 -30.73 9.82 -8.23
N GLN A 537 -29.77 9.75 -7.30
CA GLN A 537 -30.09 9.83 -5.87
C GLN A 537 -30.33 11.26 -5.37
N ASP A 538 -29.57 12.25 -5.86
CA ASP A 538 -29.55 13.63 -5.34
C ASP A 538 -30.18 14.65 -6.29
N GLY A 539 -30.71 14.23 -7.47
CA GLY A 539 -31.38 15.11 -8.41
C GLY A 539 -30.51 16.24 -8.98
N GLY A 540 -29.19 15.98 -9.14
CA GLY A 540 -28.20 16.92 -9.69
C GLY A 540 -27.70 17.99 -8.71
N ARG A 541 -27.98 17.86 -7.40
CA ARG A 541 -27.57 18.80 -6.34
C ARG A 541 -26.59 18.16 -5.38
N PHE A 542 -25.65 18.94 -4.87
CA PHE A 542 -24.80 18.50 -3.76
C PHE A 542 -25.53 18.65 -2.42
N PRO A 543 -25.25 17.79 -1.43
CA PRO A 543 -25.75 17.96 -0.07
C PRO A 543 -25.33 19.33 0.50
N LYS A 544 -26.21 19.96 1.28
CA LYS A 544 -25.98 21.30 1.84
C LYS A 544 -24.66 21.36 2.63
N GLY A 545 -24.36 20.36 3.48
CA GLY A 545 -23.14 20.33 4.27
C GLY A 545 -21.83 20.38 3.46
N ALA A 546 -21.80 19.82 2.24
CA ALA A 546 -20.64 19.91 1.37
C ALA A 546 -20.34 21.33 0.88
N LEU A 547 -21.37 22.17 0.73
CA LEU A 547 -21.26 23.57 0.31
C LEU A 547 -21.04 24.51 1.50
N GLU A 548 -21.70 24.25 2.62
CA GLU A 548 -21.58 25.03 3.87
C GLU A 548 -20.14 25.03 4.39
N ASP A 549 -19.42 23.92 4.28
CA ASP A 549 -18.00 23.81 4.65
C ASP A 549 -17.10 24.78 3.85
N LEU A 550 -17.51 25.15 2.64
CA LEU A 550 -16.82 26.16 1.82
C LEU A 550 -17.38 27.58 2.02
N GLY A 551 -18.37 27.76 2.91
CA GLY A 551 -19.08 29.02 3.11
C GLY A 551 -19.95 29.39 1.91
N LEU A 552 -20.41 28.40 1.15
CA LEU A 552 -21.25 28.58 -0.04
C LEU A 552 -22.71 28.27 0.26
N LYS A 553 -23.63 28.99 -0.39
CA LYS A 553 -25.07 28.71 -0.37
C LYS A 553 -25.44 27.66 -1.41
N GLU A 554 -26.63 27.07 -1.25
CA GLU A 554 -27.17 26.11 -2.21
C GLU A 554 -27.24 26.76 -3.61
N GLY A 555 -26.61 26.12 -4.59
CA GLY A 555 -26.51 26.62 -5.97
C GLY A 555 -25.31 27.54 -6.25
N GLU A 556 -24.58 27.99 -5.25
CA GLU A 556 -23.34 28.75 -5.43
C GLU A 556 -22.14 27.82 -5.61
N MET A 557 -21.30 28.09 -6.61
CA MET A 557 -20.04 27.39 -6.81
C MET A 557 -18.83 28.17 -6.29
N GLY A 558 -19.04 29.36 -5.72
CA GLY A 558 -18.00 30.24 -5.22
C GLY A 558 -17.13 30.90 -6.31
N GLU A 559 -16.34 31.87 -5.90
CA GLU A 559 -15.41 32.56 -6.79
C GLU A 559 -14.23 31.66 -7.18
N ARG A 560 -13.83 31.68 -8.45
CA ARG A 560 -12.67 30.98 -9.02
C ARG A 560 -11.49 31.93 -9.11
N LYS A 561 -10.95 32.40 -7.98
CA LYS A 561 -9.83 33.36 -7.95
C LYS A 561 -8.56 32.79 -8.59
N ALA A 562 -8.35 31.49 -8.52
CA ALA A 562 -7.23 30.83 -9.21
C ALA A 562 -7.40 30.72 -10.74
N GLY A 563 -8.56 31.13 -11.28
CA GLY A 563 -8.82 31.25 -12.71
C GLY A 563 -8.65 29.92 -13.46
N ILE A 564 -7.81 29.94 -14.50
CA ILE A 564 -7.53 28.78 -15.37
C ILE A 564 -6.46 27.84 -14.82
N LEU A 565 -5.67 28.26 -13.82
CA LEU A 565 -4.49 27.54 -13.35
C LEU A 565 -4.77 26.10 -12.88
N PRO A 566 -5.90 25.79 -12.18
CA PRO A 566 -6.21 24.40 -11.81
C PRO A 566 -6.41 23.49 -13.03
N TYR A 567 -7.02 23.99 -14.10
CA TYR A 567 -7.18 23.22 -15.35
C TYR A 567 -5.83 22.98 -16.03
N LEU A 568 -4.96 24.01 -16.06
CA LEU A 568 -3.60 23.88 -16.59
C LEU A 568 -2.79 22.85 -15.78
N ALA A 569 -2.92 22.84 -14.45
CA ALA A 569 -2.26 21.84 -13.61
C ALA A 569 -2.70 20.42 -13.98
N LEU A 570 -4.01 20.18 -14.21
CA LEU A 570 -4.53 18.87 -14.63
C LEU A 570 -3.98 18.47 -16.01
N ILE A 571 -4.03 19.37 -16.99
CA ILE A 571 -3.53 19.12 -18.36
C ILE A 571 -2.02 18.82 -18.33
N LEU A 572 -1.25 19.62 -17.61
CA LEU A 572 0.19 19.43 -17.47
C LEU A 572 0.52 18.13 -16.72
N GLY A 573 -0.23 17.80 -15.65
CA GLY A 573 -0.06 16.54 -14.93
C GLY A 573 -0.31 15.33 -15.82
N ALA A 574 -1.41 15.32 -16.58
CA ALA A 574 -1.69 14.28 -17.56
C ALA A 574 -0.61 14.25 -18.66
N GLY A 575 -0.16 15.40 -19.13
CA GLY A 575 0.94 15.52 -20.10
C GLY A 575 2.24 14.92 -19.59
N VAL A 576 2.60 15.16 -18.32
CA VAL A 576 3.79 14.54 -17.68
C VAL A 576 3.66 13.01 -17.64
N VAL A 577 2.51 12.48 -17.26
CA VAL A 577 2.28 11.01 -17.23
C VAL A 577 2.46 10.43 -18.63
N LEU A 578 1.83 11.01 -19.65
CA LEU A 578 1.90 10.52 -21.02
C LEU A 578 3.32 10.64 -21.60
N TRP A 579 3.96 11.79 -21.39
CA TRP A 579 5.34 12.01 -21.83
C TRP A 579 6.31 11.03 -21.15
N ALA A 580 6.21 10.87 -19.83
CA ALA A 580 7.05 9.96 -19.08
C ALA A 580 6.83 8.50 -19.51
N ASN A 581 5.57 8.12 -19.73
CA ASN A 581 5.25 6.78 -20.23
C ASN A 581 5.78 6.53 -21.64
N TRP A 582 5.86 7.54 -22.50
CA TRP A 582 6.46 7.42 -23.83
C TRP A 582 7.98 7.42 -23.77
N PHE A 583 8.59 8.36 -23.04
CA PHE A 583 10.04 8.61 -23.05
C PHE A 583 10.84 7.54 -22.28
N PHE A 584 10.38 7.16 -21.11
CA PHE A 584 11.03 6.17 -20.28
C PHE A 584 10.66 4.76 -20.77
N VAL A 585 11.65 4.02 -21.23
CA VAL A 585 11.49 2.65 -21.75
C VAL A 585 12.28 1.68 -20.87
N LEU A 586 11.80 0.44 -20.76
CA LEU A 586 12.56 -0.61 -20.10
C LEU A 586 13.84 -0.91 -20.90
N PRO A 587 14.92 -1.33 -20.24
CA PRO A 587 16.10 -1.83 -20.92
C PRO A 587 15.71 -2.98 -21.88
N ALA A 588 16.34 -3.05 -23.05
CA ALA A 588 16.11 -4.09 -24.04
C ALA A 588 16.71 -5.43 -23.61
#